data_c728ab7c84f49df55b1a671f99e6c6d2
#
_entry.id   c728ab7c84f49df55b1a671f99e6c6d2
#
_cell.length_a   1.000
_cell.length_b   1.000
_cell.length_c   1.000
_cell.angle_alpha   90.00
_cell.angle_beta   90.00
_cell.angle_gamma   90.00
#
_symmetry.space_group_name_H-M   'P 1'
#
loop_
_entity.id
_entity.type
_entity.pdbx_description
1 polymer ?
#
loop_
_entity_poly.entity_id
_entity_poly.type
_entity_poly.pdbx_seq_one_letter_code
_entity_poly.pdbx_strand_id
1 'polypeptide(L)'
;MTAIRTVAFDARYVNDRYHGIGRHAYNLLDALTRLDSGRRYLVYYHPGYCNTRFNMESLRERSNVELRPIRLPLYLPNEQLIWPILLTRARVDLFHSPYVVLPFLTRIRSVMTVHDLIFERHPEYRPRSYLQRFYRPVTQLGTKRADLVLTVSESTARDVQAYYQVNRASIHVIGNAVDLTFQRERDPARLAAVRERYDLPERFILTVGAGRPHKNIETLVEAFARLDPSLAPTLVIGGEHDPRFPDGVRDRIQAHSIASRVVQSGMIREEDLPVVYSLADVFVFPSLVEGFGLPPLEAMACGTPVLASTASAVSEVLGDAALAFDARDPEQLAAALSRVLTDTALRTRLSCRGLERARAFTWERVARETLQAYALIEAATGEVLHAPVQ
;
A
#
# COMPACT_ATOMS: atom_id res chain seq x y z
N MET A 1 -6.11 30.76 17.76
CA MET A 1 -6.01 29.62 16.81
C MET A 1 -4.83 29.88 15.88
N THR A 2 -3.75 29.13 15.99
CA THR A 2 -2.64 29.25 15.03
C THR A 2 -2.94 28.32 13.86
N ALA A 3 -3.37 28.93 12.74
CA ALA A 3 -3.63 28.21 11.50
C ALA A 3 -2.34 27.51 11.00
N ILE A 4 -2.46 26.31 10.50
CA ILE A 4 -1.39 25.59 9.80
C ILE A 4 -1.22 26.25 8.43
N ARG A 5 -0.14 27.01 8.23
CA ARG A 5 0.19 27.68 6.96
C ARG A 5 1.29 26.98 6.20
N THR A 6 2.23 26.34 6.91
CA THR A 6 3.38 25.66 6.31
C THR A 6 3.42 24.21 6.77
N VAL A 7 3.27 23.31 5.81
CA VAL A 7 3.36 21.86 6.00
C VAL A 7 4.70 21.38 5.47
N ALA A 8 5.49 20.70 6.28
CA ALA A 8 6.64 19.94 5.82
C ALA A 8 6.22 18.50 5.56
N PHE A 9 6.54 17.96 4.40
CA PHE A 9 6.22 16.59 4.01
C PHE A 9 7.51 15.81 3.74
N ASP A 10 7.65 14.63 4.37
CA ASP A 10 8.80 13.76 4.15
C ASP A 10 8.62 12.88 2.89
N ALA A 11 9.09 13.37 1.76
CA ALA A 11 9.03 12.68 0.49
C ALA A 11 10.27 11.80 0.21
N ARG A 12 11.15 11.52 1.19
CA ARG A 12 12.31 10.63 1.02
C ARG A 12 11.92 9.19 0.70
N TYR A 13 10.67 8.81 1.00
CA TYR A 13 10.10 7.52 0.63
C TYR A 13 9.70 7.42 -0.85
N VAL A 14 9.61 8.54 -1.58
CA VAL A 14 9.31 8.56 -3.01
C VAL A 14 10.56 8.15 -3.79
N ASN A 15 10.77 6.85 -3.88
CA ASN A 15 11.90 6.23 -4.57
C ASN A 15 11.57 4.78 -4.96
N ASP A 16 12.41 4.16 -5.78
CA ASP A 16 12.17 2.83 -6.36
C ASP A 16 12.22 1.69 -5.33
N ARG A 17 12.82 1.91 -4.15
CA ARG A 17 12.91 0.90 -3.09
C ARG A 17 11.58 0.69 -2.34
N TYR A 18 10.78 1.75 -2.20
CA TYR A 18 9.56 1.75 -1.38
C TYR A 18 8.30 1.80 -2.26
N HIS A 19 8.00 0.71 -2.98
CA HIS A 19 6.93 0.66 -3.96
C HIS A 19 5.57 1.18 -3.46
N GLY A 20 4.98 0.56 -2.45
CA GLY A 20 3.66 0.95 -1.92
C GLY A 20 3.69 2.29 -1.18
N ILE A 21 4.67 2.48 -0.29
CA ILE A 21 4.82 3.70 0.52
C ILE A 21 5.16 4.90 -0.36
N GLY A 22 6.07 4.71 -1.34
CA GLY A 22 6.45 5.75 -2.30
C GLY A 22 5.26 6.19 -3.15
N ARG A 23 4.44 5.24 -3.61
CA ARG A 23 3.19 5.53 -4.35
C ARG A 23 2.20 6.32 -3.49
N HIS A 24 1.96 5.88 -2.26
CA HIS A 24 1.11 6.62 -1.33
C HIS A 24 1.63 8.05 -1.10
N ALA A 25 2.91 8.20 -0.77
CA ALA A 25 3.50 9.50 -0.46
C ALA A 25 3.42 10.48 -1.65
N TYR A 26 3.74 10.00 -2.86
CA TYR A 26 3.68 10.82 -4.06
C TYR A 26 2.25 11.23 -4.42
N ASN A 27 1.34 10.27 -4.53
CA ASN A 27 -0.02 10.54 -4.97
C ASN A 27 -0.82 11.35 -3.94
N LEU A 28 -0.62 11.09 -2.64
CA LEU A 28 -1.19 11.93 -1.59
C LEU A 28 -0.68 13.37 -1.69
N LEU A 29 0.63 13.56 -1.83
CA LEU A 29 1.23 14.88 -1.95
C LEU A 29 0.72 15.60 -3.22
N ASP A 30 0.65 14.90 -4.34
CA ASP A 30 0.10 15.42 -5.60
C ASP A 30 -1.34 15.90 -5.42
N ALA A 31 -2.19 15.09 -4.82
CA ALA A 31 -3.59 15.43 -4.58
C ALA A 31 -3.76 16.55 -3.53
N LEU A 32 -3.01 16.51 -2.42
CA LEU A 32 -3.03 17.56 -1.39
C LEU A 32 -2.69 18.91 -1.98
N THR A 33 -1.59 19.01 -2.74
CA THR A 33 -1.11 20.27 -3.28
C THR A 33 -1.97 20.83 -4.41
N ARG A 34 -2.78 20.00 -5.05
CA ARG A 34 -3.83 20.46 -6.00
C ARG A 34 -5.06 21.01 -5.29
N LEU A 35 -5.50 20.35 -4.21
CA LEU A 35 -6.74 20.72 -3.52
C LEU A 35 -6.55 21.90 -2.55
N ASP A 36 -5.37 22.06 -1.99
CA ASP A 36 -5.08 23.01 -0.93
C ASP A 36 -4.06 24.06 -1.39
N SER A 37 -4.54 25.10 -2.05
CA SER A 37 -3.73 26.23 -2.48
C SER A 37 -3.40 27.22 -1.34
N GLY A 38 -4.05 27.08 -0.19
CA GLY A 38 -3.92 28.01 0.94
C GLY A 38 -2.70 27.74 1.83
N ARG A 39 -2.15 26.53 1.81
CA ARG A 39 -0.97 26.14 2.58
C ARG A 39 0.25 26.01 1.69
N ARG A 40 1.42 26.33 2.27
CA ARG A 40 2.72 26.09 1.63
C ARG A 40 3.22 24.72 2.01
N TYR A 41 3.68 23.94 1.02
CA TYR A 41 4.22 22.58 1.20
C TYR A 41 5.73 22.57 0.97
N LEU A 42 6.50 22.31 2.04
CA LEU A 42 7.94 22.07 1.98
C LEU A 42 8.20 20.59 1.83
N VAL A 43 8.56 20.17 0.64
CA VAL A 43 8.67 18.74 0.27
C VAL A 43 10.13 18.31 0.35
N TYR A 44 10.47 17.55 1.39
CA TYR A 44 11.83 17.08 1.63
C TYR A 44 12.07 15.75 0.94
N TYR A 45 13.01 15.71 0.00
CA TYR A 45 13.37 14.52 -0.75
C TYR A 45 14.88 14.22 -0.70
N HIS A 46 15.30 12.98 -0.91
CA HIS A 46 16.71 12.62 -0.93
C HIS A 46 17.23 12.59 -2.37
N PRO A 47 18.14 13.51 -2.77
CA PRO A 47 18.56 13.67 -4.17
C PRO A 47 19.41 12.50 -4.71
N GLY A 48 19.94 11.64 -3.84
CA GLY A 48 20.72 10.47 -4.22
C GLY A 48 19.92 9.15 -4.26
N TYR A 49 18.61 9.19 -4.02
CA TYR A 49 17.78 8.00 -4.16
C TYR A 49 17.25 7.89 -5.60
N CYS A 50 17.34 6.68 -6.16
CA CYS A 50 16.80 6.39 -7.48
C CYS A 50 15.27 6.49 -7.45
N ASN A 51 14.71 7.28 -8.37
CA ASN A 51 13.28 7.44 -8.55
C ASN A 51 12.96 7.53 -10.05
N THR A 52 12.65 6.40 -10.66
CA THR A 52 12.27 6.30 -12.08
C THR A 52 10.75 6.32 -12.27
N ARG A 53 9.97 6.23 -11.18
CA ARG A 53 8.53 5.98 -11.19
C ARG A 53 7.67 7.24 -11.06
N PHE A 54 8.18 8.27 -10.37
CA PHE A 54 7.38 9.42 -10.01
C PHE A 54 8.05 10.73 -10.49
N ASN A 55 7.28 11.55 -11.18
CA ASN A 55 7.76 12.86 -11.65
C ASN A 55 7.69 13.92 -10.53
N MET A 56 8.76 13.99 -9.71
CA MET A 56 8.86 15.01 -8.65
C MET A 56 8.91 16.45 -9.21
N GLU A 57 9.42 16.66 -10.43
CA GLU A 57 9.50 17.99 -11.02
C GLU A 57 8.12 18.57 -11.34
N SER A 58 7.13 17.74 -11.66
CA SER A 58 5.75 18.21 -11.85
C SER A 58 5.14 18.86 -10.60
N LEU A 59 5.63 18.52 -9.42
CA LEU A 59 5.23 19.17 -8.17
C LEU A 59 5.82 20.57 -8.03
N ARG A 60 7.01 20.81 -8.62
CA ARG A 60 7.68 22.13 -8.57
C ARG A 60 6.94 23.21 -9.34
N GLU A 61 6.15 22.83 -10.33
CA GLU A 61 5.35 23.77 -11.14
C GLU A 61 4.22 24.44 -10.34
N ARG A 62 3.94 23.95 -9.13
CA ARG A 62 2.89 24.46 -8.27
C ARG A 62 3.40 25.59 -7.38
N SER A 63 2.68 26.69 -7.35
CA SER A 63 3.04 27.90 -6.59
C SER A 63 3.10 27.67 -5.06
N ASN A 64 2.40 26.67 -4.56
CA ASN A 64 2.33 26.30 -3.14
C ASN A 64 3.35 25.21 -2.73
N VAL A 65 4.20 24.71 -3.65
CA VAL A 65 5.17 23.64 -3.41
C VAL A 65 6.60 24.14 -3.50
N GLU A 66 7.41 23.79 -2.53
CA GLU A 66 8.86 23.99 -2.53
C GLU A 66 9.59 22.68 -2.30
N LEU A 67 10.30 22.18 -3.32
CA LEU A 67 11.12 20.98 -3.22
C LEU A 67 12.43 21.30 -2.49
N ARG A 68 12.70 20.59 -1.39
CA ARG A 68 13.90 20.74 -0.56
C ARG A 68 14.75 19.48 -0.53
N PRO A 69 15.93 19.49 -1.17
CA PRO A 69 16.83 18.36 -1.10
C PRO A 69 17.42 18.21 0.30
N ILE A 70 17.41 16.98 0.84
CA ILE A 70 18.02 16.63 2.11
C ILE A 70 18.82 15.32 1.98
N ARG A 71 20.13 15.36 2.28
CA ARG A 71 20.99 14.17 2.27
C ARG A 71 21.00 13.46 3.62
N LEU A 72 19.81 13.21 4.14
CA LEU A 72 19.59 12.49 5.38
C LEU A 72 19.02 11.10 5.06
N PRO A 73 19.80 10.03 5.20
CA PRO A 73 19.30 8.68 4.98
C PRO A 73 18.18 8.33 5.96
N LEU A 74 17.28 7.43 5.52
CA LEU A 74 16.17 6.94 6.33
C LEU A 74 16.66 6.02 7.48
N TYR A 75 15.96 6.03 8.60
CA TYR A 75 16.17 5.16 9.76
C TYR A 75 17.46 5.39 10.53
N LEU A 76 18.08 6.55 10.44
CA LEU A 76 19.25 6.86 11.23
C LEU A 76 18.88 7.63 12.51
N PRO A 77 19.57 7.37 13.65
CA PRO A 77 19.30 8.05 14.92
C PRO A 77 19.45 9.58 14.84
N ASN A 78 20.33 10.08 13.98
CA ASN A 78 20.55 11.51 13.78
C ASN A 78 19.32 12.25 13.17
N GLU A 79 18.36 11.54 12.61
CA GLU A 79 17.07 12.12 12.19
C GLU A 79 16.38 12.83 13.36
N GLN A 80 16.54 12.31 14.56
CA GLN A 80 15.92 12.88 15.78
C GLN A 80 16.48 14.26 16.15
N LEU A 81 17.67 14.59 15.70
CA LEU A 81 18.32 15.89 15.93
C LEU A 81 18.21 16.83 14.72
N ILE A 82 18.35 16.27 13.51
CA ILE A 82 18.40 17.08 12.28
C ILE A 82 17.01 17.63 11.96
N TRP A 83 15.96 16.80 12.01
CA TRP A 83 14.60 17.25 11.70
C TRP A 83 14.12 18.42 12.58
N PRO A 84 14.23 18.38 13.93
CA PRO A 84 13.82 19.51 14.77
C PRO A 84 14.48 20.83 14.38
N ILE A 85 15.77 20.80 14.04
CA ILE A 85 16.52 22.00 13.62
C ILE A 85 16.00 22.52 12.28
N LEU A 86 15.82 21.65 11.29
CA LEU A 86 15.36 22.02 9.95
C LEU A 86 13.93 22.59 9.98
N LEU A 87 13.02 21.90 10.67
CA LEU A 87 11.62 22.29 10.78
C LEU A 87 11.46 23.63 11.51
N THR A 88 12.21 23.84 12.59
CA THR A 88 12.20 25.11 13.34
C THR A 88 12.75 26.27 12.50
N ARG A 89 13.89 26.07 11.82
CA ARG A 89 14.47 27.12 10.94
C ARG A 89 13.56 27.47 9.77
N ALA A 90 12.83 26.48 9.25
CA ALA A 90 11.89 26.69 8.15
C ALA A 90 10.52 27.22 8.62
N ARG A 91 10.31 27.44 9.93
CA ARG A 91 9.05 27.87 10.54
C ARG A 91 7.87 27.01 10.11
N VAL A 92 8.05 25.69 10.21
CA VAL A 92 7.03 24.71 9.88
C VAL A 92 5.98 24.66 10.99
N ASP A 93 4.70 24.68 10.61
CA ASP A 93 3.58 24.55 11.54
C ASP A 93 3.18 23.07 11.75
N LEU A 94 3.30 22.23 10.70
CA LEU A 94 2.96 20.82 10.71
C LEU A 94 4.00 19.99 9.96
N PHE A 95 4.45 18.90 10.54
CA PHE A 95 5.26 17.89 9.86
C PHE A 95 4.43 16.63 9.57
N HIS A 96 4.36 16.23 8.31
CA HIS A 96 3.71 14.99 7.89
C HIS A 96 4.76 13.96 7.44
N SER A 97 4.87 12.87 8.20
CA SER A 97 5.60 11.68 7.81
C SER A 97 4.64 10.66 7.18
N PRO A 98 4.78 10.30 5.89
CA PRO A 98 3.93 9.30 5.24
C PRO A 98 4.28 7.87 5.65
N TYR A 99 5.10 7.69 6.68
CA TYR A 99 5.51 6.39 7.22
C TYR A 99 5.78 6.48 8.72
N VAL A 100 6.10 5.33 9.32
CA VAL A 100 6.19 5.10 10.76
C VAL A 100 7.40 5.74 11.47
N VAL A 101 8.20 6.56 10.80
CA VAL A 101 9.32 7.28 11.43
C VAL A 101 8.98 8.76 11.60
N LEU A 102 8.97 9.20 12.84
CA LEU A 102 8.69 10.58 13.21
C LEU A 102 9.81 11.12 14.14
N PRO A 103 10.26 12.36 13.96
CA PRO A 103 11.17 13.02 14.91
C PRO A 103 10.43 13.36 16.20
N PHE A 104 10.58 12.53 17.22
CA PHE A 104 9.90 12.70 18.51
C PHE A 104 10.53 13.76 19.44
N LEU A 105 11.69 14.29 19.08
CA LEU A 105 12.34 15.40 19.83
C LEU A 105 11.88 16.79 19.40
N THR A 106 10.97 16.89 18.42
CA THR A 106 10.41 18.18 17.99
C THR A 106 9.16 18.54 18.80
N ARG A 107 8.90 19.86 18.94
CA ARG A 107 7.63 20.41 19.45
C ARG A 107 6.65 20.81 18.35
N ILE A 108 7.07 20.66 17.10
CA ILE A 108 6.23 20.95 15.94
C ILE A 108 5.13 19.89 15.87
N ARG A 109 3.91 20.32 15.57
CA ARG A 109 2.77 19.42 15.34
C ARG A 109 3.10 18.41 14.27
N SER A 110 2.63 17.20 14.44
CA SER A 110 3.05 16.12 13.57
C SER A 110 1.94 15.14 13.28
N VAL A 111 1.89 14.70 12.03
CA VAL A 111 1.05 13.64 11.51
C VAL A 111 1.95 12.50 11.02
N MET A 112 1.56 11.28 11.35
CA MET A 112 2.26 10.08 10.90
C MET A 112 1.26 9.15 10.21
N THR A 113 1.64 8.57 9.08
CA THR A 113 0.86 7.51 8.44
C THR A 113 1.45 6.14 8.76
N VAL A 114 0.63 5.22 9.29
CA VAL A 114 0.98 3.82 9.52
C VAL A 114 0.26 2.95 8.50
N HIS A 115 1.01 2.32 7.59
CA HIS A 115 0.45 1.47 6.52
C HIS A 115 0.11 0.06 7.02
N ASP A 116 0.99 -0.52 7.80
CA ASP A 116 0.81 -1.82 8.44
C ASP A 116 1.74 -1.98 9.65
N LEU A 117 1.46 -3.00 10.44
CA LEU A 117 2.31 -3.48 11.53
C LEU A 117 2.57 -4.98 11.38
N ILE A 118 2.80 -5.44 10.13
CA ILE A 118 3.04 -6.85 9.82
C ILE A 118 4.18 -7.43 10.66
N PHE A 119 5.27 -6.68 10.85
CA PHE A 119 6.42 -7.13 11.62
C PHE A 119 6.20 -7.13 13.14
N GLU A 120 5.21 -6.40 13.64
CA GLU A 120 4.79 -6.48 15.04
C GLU A 120 3.89 -7.70 15.28
N ARG A 121 2.98 -7.94 14.33
CA ARG A 121 2.04 -9.05 14.37
C ARG A 121 2.69 -10.39 14.05
N HIS A 122 3.68 -10.39 13.16
CA HIS A 122 4.42 -11.54 12.67
C HIS A 122 5.93 -11.30 12.77
N PRO A 123 6.52 -11.40 13.97
CA PRO A 123 7.96 -11.17 14.17
C PRO A 123 8.87 -12.09 13.34
N GLU A 124 8.37 -13.27 12.96
CA GLU A 124 9.04 -14.25 12.10
C GLU A 124 9.31 -13.72 10.68
N TYR A 125 8.53 -12.76 10.20
CA TYR A 125 8.73 -12.11 8.90
C TYR A 125 9.70 -10.94 8.96
N ARG A 126 10.19 -10.61 10.16
CA ARG A 126 11.12 -9.48 10.36
C ARG A 126 12.51 -9.85 9.88
N PRO A 127 13.11 -9.06 8.96
CA PRO A 127 14.51 -9.26 8.60
C PRO A 127 15.44 -9.10 9.82
N ARG A 128 16.49 -9.91 9.90
CA ARG A 128 17.41 -9.99 11.07
C ARG A 128 18.47 -8.87 11.12
N SER A 129 18.22 -7.66 10.63
CA SER A 129 19.21 -6.58 10.65
C SER A 129 19.29 -5.86 12.00
N TYR A 130 20.52 -5.42 12.38
CA TYR A 130 20.77 -4.68 13.64
C TYR A 130 19.89 -3.42 13.79
N LEU A 131 19.69 -2.67 12.73
CA LEU A 131 18.88 -1.45 12.71
C LEU A 131 17.42 -1.70 13.14
N GLN A 132 16.92 -2.91 12.95
CA GLN A 132 15.54 -3.25 13.28
C GLN A 132 15.30 -3.48 14.76
N ARG A 133 16.33 -3.73 15.57
CA ARG A 133 16.18 -3.78 17.03
C ARG A 133 15.80 -2.40 17.60
N PHE A 134 16.23 -1.32 16.95
CA PHE A 134 15.90 0.05 17.32
C PHE A 134 14.64 0.59 16.66
N TYR A 135 14.16 -0.07 15.60
CA TYR A 135 13.00 0.37 14.84
C TYR A 135 11.74 0.42 15.72
N ARG A 136 11.41 -0.64 16.43
CA ARG A 136 10.20 -0.72 17.27
C ARG A 136 10.10 0.38 18.33
N PRO A 137 11.11 0.60 19.19
CA PRO A 137 11.02 1.67 20.19
C PRO A 137 10.95 3.05 19.56
N VAL A 138 11.67 3.32 18.46
CA VAL A 138 11.60 4.61 17.73
C VAL A 138 10.22 4.82 17.14
N THR A 139 9.65 3.82 16.48
CA THR A 139 8.29 3.88 15.92
C THR A 139 7.25 4.07 17.03
N GLN A 140 7.35 3.33 18.11
CA GLN A 140 6.43 3.44 19.25
C GLN A 140 6.49 4.83 19.89
N LEU A 141 7.69 5.38 20.10
CA LEU A 141 7.86 6.73 20.65
C LEU A 141 7.32 7.79 19.66
N GLY A 142 7.64 7.67 18.38
CA GLY A 142 7.14 8.56 17.34
C GLY A 142 5.61 8.54 17.26
N THR A 143 5.02 7.35 17.30
CA THR A 143 3.57 7.16 17.23
C THR A 143 2.84 7.74 18.45
N LYS A 144 3.41 7.58 19.66
CA LYS A 144 2.88 8.20 20.89
C LYS A 144 3.05 9.72 20.91
N ARG A 145 4.04 10.25 20.21
CA ARG A 145 4.34 11.69 20.16
C ARG A 145 3.58 12.41 19.06
N ALA A 146 3.13 11.69 18.04
CA ALA A 146 2.34 12.26 16.97
C ALA A 146 1.05 12.89 17.50
N ASP A 147 0.71 14.09 17.05
CA ASP A 147 -0.57 14.73 17.38
C ASP A 147 -1.72 13.96 16.73
N LEU A 148 -1.46 13.32 15.56
CA LEU A 148 -2.41 12.48 14.88
C LEU A 148 -1.71 11.33 14.16
N VAL A 149 -2.29 10.14 14.26
CA VAL A 149 -1.87 8.93 13.55
C VAL A 149 -2.91 8.60 12.49
N LEU A 150 -2.50 8.61 11.22
CA LEU A 150 -3.32 8.13 10.12
C LEU A 150 -3.04 6.64 9.90
N THR A 151 -4.08 5.86 9.68
CA THR A 151 -3.97 4.46 9.33
C THR A 151 -4.77 4.18 8.07
N VAL A 152 -4.32 3.22 7.26
CA VAL A 152 -4.95 2.94 5.96
C VAL A 152 -6.16 2.00 6.07
N SER A 153 -6.43 1.45 7.27
CA SER A 153 -7.57 0.57 7.55
C SER A 153 -7.89 0.53 9.04
N GLU A 154 -9.11 0.12 9.40
CA GLU A 154 -9.48 -0.17 10.79
C GLU A 154 -8.68 -1.33 11.38
N SER A 155 -8.28 -2.30 10.53
CA SER A 155 -7.38 -3.37 10.95
C SER A 155 -6.03 -2.81 11.43
N THR A 156 -5.41 -1.92 10.67
CA THR A 156 -4.16 -1.25 11.06
C THR A 156 -4.38 -0.36 12.29
N ALA A 157 -5.53 0.31 12.42
CA ALA A 157 -5.85 1.11 13.61
C ALA A 157 -5.88 0.26 14.88
N ARG A 158 -6.50 -0.92 14.83
CA ARG A 158 -6.51 -1.87 15.95
C ARG A 158 -5.09 -2.35 16.29
N ASP A 159 -4.27 -2.63 15.30
CA ASP A 159 -2.87 -3.03 15.52
C ASP A 159 -2.05 -1.89 16.17
N VAL A 160 -2.21 -0.64 15.73
CA VAL A 160 -1.57 0.54 16.37
C VAL A 160 -1.98 0.67 17.83
N GLN A 161 -3.25 0.50 18.16
CA GLN A 161 -3.72 0.50 19.53
C GLN A 161 -3.09 -0.64 20.36
N ALA A 162 -3.11 -1.86 19.82
CA ALA A 162 -2.66 -3.06 20.53
C ALA A 162 -1.15 -3.06 20.77
N TYR A 163 -0.35 -2.75 19.76
CA TYR A 163 1.12 -2.87 19.81
C TYR A 163 1.81 -1.61 20.33
N TYR A 164 1.25 -0.43 20.05
CA TYR A 164 1.88 0.85 20.43
C TYR A 164 1.12 1.61 21.52
N GLN A 165 -0.04 1.12 21.94
CA GLN A 165 -0.84 1.70 23.03
C GLN A 165 -1.21 3.17 22.78
N VAL A 166 -1.54 3.51 21.55
CA VAL A 166 -2.00 4.84 21.15
C VAL A 166 -3.50 4.95 21.44
N ASN A 167 -3.94 6.12 21.94
CA ASN A 167 -5.36 6.38 22.14
C ASN A 167 -6.12 6.34 20.81
N ARG A 168 -7.27 5.64 20.77
CA ARG A 168 -8.10 5.57 19.55
C ARG A 168 -8.54 6.94 19.05
N ALA A 169 -8.75 7.91 19.94
CA ALA A 169 -9.10 9.29 19.58
C ALA A 169 -8.01 10.00 18.77
N SER A 170 -6.75 9.59 18.89
CA SER A 170 -5.62 10.11 18.11
C SER A 170 -5.37 9.33 16.81
N ILE A 171 -6.21 8.34 16.48
CA ILE A 171 -6.06 7.52 15.28
C ILE A 171 -7.20 7.81 14.32
N HIS A 172 -6.87 8.21 13.09
CA HIS A 172 -7.85 8.42 12.02
C HIS A 172 -7.58 7.45 10.88
N VAL A 173 -8.63 6.75 10.45
CA VAL A 173 -8.54 5.81 9.33
C VAL A 173 -8.81 6.57 8.05
N ILE A 174 -7.78 6.66 7.22
CA ILE A 174 -7.84 7.25 5.88
C ILE A 174 -7.28 6.20 4.92
N GLY A 175 -8.16 5.60 4.12
CA GLY A 175 -7.79 4.53 3.21
C GLY A 175 -6.72 4.95 2.19
N ASN A 176 -6.27 3.98 1.40
CA ASN A 176 -5.48 4.25 0.20
C ASN A 176 -6.39 4.42 -1.02
N ALA A 177 -5.79 4.76 -2.16
CA ALA A 177 -6.49 4.90 -3.42
C ALA A 177 -5.79 4.14 -4.55
N VAL A 178 -6.53 3.88 -5.61
CA VAL A 178 -6.01 3.31 -6.85
C VAL A 178 -5.54 4.44 -7.75
N ASP A 179 -4.40 4.26 -8.42
CA ASP A 179 -3.92 5.20 -9.41
C ASP A 179 -4.83 5.19 -10.65
N LEU A 180 -5.06 6.35 -11.26
CA LEU A 180 -5.90 6.49 -12.45
C LEU A 180 -5.35 5.73 -13.68
N THR A 181 -4.09 5.32 -13.65
CA THR A 181 -3.50 4.46 -14.67
C THR A 181 -4.09 3.05 -14.67
N PHE A 182 -4.62 2.59 -13.53
CA PHE A 182 -5.31 1.29 -13.44
C PHE A 182 -6.74 1.43 -13.98
N GLN A 183 -6.89 1.09 -15.22
CA GLN A 183 -8.15 1.00 -15.93
C GLN A 183 -8.11 -0.15 -16.92
N ARG A 184 -9.28 -0.62 -17.34
CA ARG A 184 -9.38 -1.74 -18.27
C ARG A 184 -8.75 -1.38 -19.61
N GLU A 185 -7.68 -2.08 -19.99
CA GLU A 185 -7.06 -1.95 -21.29
C GLU A 185 -7.94 -2.58 -22.38
N ARG A 186 -8.06 -1.90 -23.51
CA ARG A 186 -8.88 -2.35 -24.66
C ARG A 186 -8.15 -2.29 -25.99
N ASP A 187 -6.95 -1.69 -26.03
CA ASP A 187 -6.15 -1.63 -27.25
C ASP A 187 -5.57 -3.03 -27.55
N PRO A 188 -6.01 -3.68 -28.67
CA PRO A 188 -5.55 -5.01 -29.02
C PRO A 188 -4.04 -5.09 -29.23
N ALA A 189 -3.43 -4.02 -29.76
CA ALA A 189 -1.99 -3.99 -30.02
C ALA A 189 -1.20 -3.97 -28.71
N ARG A 190 -1.65 -3.18 -27.73
CA ARG A 190 -1.02 -3.13 -26.39
C ARG A 190 -1.22 -4.44 -25.64
N LEU A 191 -2.43 -5.02 -25.70
CA LEU A 191 -2.72 -6.34 -25.10
C LEU A 191 -1.79 -7.42 -25.68
N ALA A 192 -1.61 -7.47 -26.99
CA ALA A 192 -0.73 -8.44 -27.67
C ALA A 192 0.75 -8.23 -27.29
N ALA A 193 1.23 -6.98 -27.32
CA ALA A 193 2.63 -6.66 -27.00
C ALA A 193 3.01 -7.02 -25.55
N VAL A 194 2.11 -6.80 -24.58
CA VAL A 194 2.35 -7.16 -23.17
C VAL A 194 2.26 -8.66 -22.98
N ARG A 195 1.30 -9.34 -23.66
CA ARG A 195 1.21 -10.79 -23.63
C ARG A 195 2.50 -11.45 -24.11
N GLU A 196 3.06 -10.99 -25.23
CA GLU A 196 4.33 -11.48 -25.76
C GLU A 196 5.50 -11.20 -24.80
N ARG A 197 5.57 -9.98 -24.25
CA ARG A 197 6.67 -9.56 -23.36
C ARG A 197 6.84 -10.45 -22.13
N TYR A 198 5.73 -10.91 -21.55
CA TYR A 198 5.73 -11.71 -20.30
C TYR A 198 5.37 -13.19 -20.56
N ASP A 199 5.32 -13.63 -21.81
CA ASP A 199 4.92 -14.99 -22.20
C ASP A 199 3.58 -15.42 -21.55
N LEU A 200 2.59 -14.50 -21.57
CA LEU A 200 1.31 -14.74 -20.92
C LEU A 200 0.43 -15.62 -21.82
N PRO A 201 -0.11 -16.72 -21.27
CA PRO A 201 -1.02 -17.58 -21.99
C PRO A 201 -2.35 -16.87 -22.31
N GLU A 202 -3.15 -17.48 -23.18
CA GLU A 202 -4.46 -16.94 -23.56
C GLU A 202 -5.41 -16.85 -22.36
N ARG A 203 -5.39 -17.88 -21.50
CA ARG A 203 -6.19 -17.96 -20.28
C ARG A 203 -5.32 -18.19 -19.08
N PHE A 204 -5.49 -17.38 -18.03
CA PHE A 204 -4.69 -17.53 -16.82
C PHE A 204 -5.33 -16.98 -15.57
N ILE A 205 -4.96 -17.59 -14.44
CA ILE A 205 -5.15 -17.07 -13.09
C ILE A 205 -3.93 -16.23 -12.77
N LEU A 206 -4.12 -15.02 -12.26
CA LEU A 206 -3.04 -14.11 -11.91
C LEU A 206 -2.91 -13.94 -10.39
N THR A 207 -1.69 -13.94 -9.88
CA THR A 207 -1.33 -13.33 -8.60
C THR A 207 -0.12 -12.44 -8.78
N VAL A 208 -0.06 -11.31 -8.06
CA VAL A 208 1.06 -10.36 -8.11
C VAL A 208 1.53 -10.05 -6.71
N GLY A 209 2.84 -10.18 -6.48
CA GLY A 209 3.47 -9.83 -5.21
C GLY A 209 4.87 -10.40 -5.08
N ALA A 210 5.68 -9.80 -4.22
CA ALA A 210 6.97 -10.36 -3.86
C ALA A 210 6.78 -11.72 -3.15
N GLY A 211 7.69 -12.66 -3.38
CA GLY A 211 7.70 -13.98 -2.74
C GLY A 211 8.04 -13.89 -1.24
N ARG A 212 7.18 -13.24 -0.47
CA ARG A 212 7.27 -13.15 1.00
C ARG A 212 6.25 -14.07 1.64
N PRO A 213 6.55 -14.69 2.79
CA PRO A 213 5.68 -15.70 3.42
C PRO A 213 4.24 -15.21 3.65
N HIS A 214 4.04 -13.95 4.07
CA HIS A 214 2.70 -13.42 4.31
C HIS A 214 1.84 -13.28 3.03
N LYS A 215 2.44 -13.26 1.84
CA LYS A 215 1.72 -13.27 0.57
C LYS A 215 1.08 -14.62 0.26
N ASN A 216 1.55 -15.68 0.93
CA ASN A 216 0.90 -17.01 0.96
C ASN A 216 0.63 -17.61 -0.43
N ILE A 217 1.54 -17.35 -1.37
CA ILE A 217 1.42 -17.88 -2.75
C ILE A 217 1.48 -19.41 -2.74
N GLU A 218 2.13 -20.01 -1.75
CA GLU A 218 2.20 -21.44 -1.54
C GLU A 218 0.80 -22.08 -1.45
N THR A 219 -0.12 -21.51 -0.67
CA THR A 219 -1.51 -21.98 -0.58
C THR A 219 -2.24 -21.87 -1.93
N LEU A 220 -1.97 -20.82 -2.71
CA LEU A 220 -2.52 -20.70 -4.06
C LEU A 220 -2.00 -21.82 -4.98
N VAL A 221 -0.71 -22.14 -4.92
CA VAL A 221 -0.12 -23.25 -5.69
C VAL A 221 -0.75 -24.59 -5.32
N GLU A 222 -0.98 -24.84 -4.03
CA GLU A 222 -1.67 -26.04 -3.55
C GLU A 222 -3.12 -26.11 -4.03
N ALA A 223 -3.86 -25.01 -3.98
CA ALA A 223 -5.22 -24.92 -4.48
C ALA A 223 -5.29 -25.14 -6.00
N PHE A 224 -4.35 -24.50 -6.72
CA PHE A 224 -4.25 -24.65 -8.18
C PHE A 224 -3.95 -26.10 -8.62
N ALA A 225 -3.10 -26.79 -7.88
CA ALA A 225 -2.80 -28.21 -8.15
C ALA A 225 -4.02 -29.14 -8.04
N ARG A 226 -5.05 -28.75 -7.25
CA ARG A 226 -6.30 -29.49 -7.08
C ARG A 226 -7.33 -29.22 -8.17
N LEU A 227 -7.11 -28.21 -9.02
CA LEU A 227 -8.06 -27.90 -10.09
C LEU A 227 -8.02 -28.98 -11.18
N ASP A 228 -9.20 -29.29 -11.70
CA ASP A 228 -9.32 -30.13 -12.90
C ASP A 228 -8.49 -29.51 -14.05
N PRO A 229 -7.53 -30.28 -14.60
CA PRO A 229 -6.70 -29.77 -15.71
C PRO A 229 -7.51 -29.29 -16.92
N SER A 230 -8.71 -29.81 -17.15
CA SER A 230 -9.57 -29.37 -18.26
C SER A 230 -10.16 -27.99 -18.08
N LEU A 231 -10.31 -27.53 -16.84
CA LEU A 231 -10.77 -26.18 -16.51
C LEU A 231 -9.61 -25.17 -16.52
N ALA A 232 -8.39 -25.69 -16.41
CA ALA A 232 -7.29 -24.93 -15.87
C ALA A 232 -6.63 -24.05 -16.91
N PRO A 233 -6.83 -22.73 -16.77
CA PRO A 233 -5.86 -21.79 -17.28
C PRO A 233 -4.51 -22.03 -16.59
N THR A 234 -3.47 -21.42 -17.13
CA THR A 234 -2.16 -21.40 -16.49
C THR A 234 -2.20 -20.51 -15.24
N LEU A 235 -1.43 -20.83 -14.21
CA LEU A 235 -1.19 -19.93 -13.09
C LEU A 235 -0.01 -18.99 -13.44
N VAL A 236 -0.25 -17.70 -13.48
CA VAL A 236 0.78 -16.65 -13.66
C VAL A 236 1.09 -16.03 -12.30
N ILE A 237 2.37 -16.07 -11.92
CA ILE A 237 2.88 -15.48 -10.68
C ILE A 237 3.79 -14.30 -11.07
N GLY A 238 3.30 -13.07 -10.87
CA GLY A 238 4.05 -11.85 -11.10
C GLY A 238 4.80 -11.40 -9.85
N GLY A 239 6.07 -11.02 -10.02
CA GLY A 239 6.97 -10.60 -8.96
C GLY A 239 8.15 -11.55 -8.79
N GLU A 240 9.13 -11.09 -8.02
CA GLU A 240 10.34 -11.85 -7.75
C GLU A 240 10.29 -12.47 -6.36
N HIS A 241 10.96 -13.61 -6.22
CA HIS A 241 11.20 -14.22 -4.92
C HIS A 241 12.11 -13.32 -4.07
N ASP A 242 11.77 -13.14 -2.80
CA ASP A 242 12.63 -12.43 -1.84
C ASP A 242 13.68 -13.41 -1.28
N PRO A 243 14.98 -13.27 -1.65
CA PRO A 243 16.02 -14.25 -1.30
C PRO A 243 16.30 -14.35 0.20
N ARG A 244 15.69 -13.50 1.02
CA ARG A 244 15.78 -13.56 2.48
C ARG A 244 14.94 -14.68 3.09
N PHE A 245 14.04 -15.29 2.31
CA PHE A 245 13.15 -16.36 2.73
C PHE A 245 13.36 -17.62 1.89
N PRO A 246 12.98 -18.82 2.38
CA PRO A 246 12.93 -20.02 1.55
C PRO A 246 11.97 -19.88 0.37
N ASP A 247 12.27 -20.51 -0.75
CA ASP A 247 11.40 -20.50 -1.94
C ASP A 247 10.37 -21.64 -1.87
N GLY A 248 9.43 -21.54 -0.93
CA GLY A 248 8.36 -22.51 -0.75
C GLY A 248 7.42 -22.60 -1.95
N VAL A 249 7.32 -21.56 -2.77
CA VAL A 249 6.53 -21.55 -4.00
C VAL A 249 7.13 -22.55 -5.01
N ARG A 250 8.42 -22.47 -5.24
CA ARG A 250 9.15 -23.39 -6.14
C ARG A 250 9.04 -24.83 -5.66
N ASP A 251 9.24 -25.04 -4.36
CA ASP A 251 9.15 -26.38 -3.75
C ASP A 251 7.75 -27.00 -3.95
N ARG A 252 6.68 -26.21 -3.79
CA ARG A 252 5.30 -26.69 -4.00
C ARG A 252 5.01 -26.97 -5.47
N ILE A 253 5.47 -26.12 -6.41
CA ILE A 253 5.32 -26.37 -7.85
C ILE A 253 5.96 -27.72 -8.23
N GLN A 254 7.14 -28.02 -7.70
CA GLN A 254 7.84 -29.28 -7.94
C GLN A 254 7.12 -30.47 -7.28
N ALA A 255 6.73 -30.34 -6.01
CA ALA A 255 6.04 -31.40 -5.27
C ALA A 255 4.73 -31.84 -5.94
N HIS A 256 4.00 -30.91 -6.53
CA HIS A 256 2.75 -31.20 -7.25
C HIS A 256 2.93 -31.50 -8.74
N SER A 257 4.17 -31.47 -9.27
CA SER A 257 4.48 -31.75 -10.68
C SER A 257 3.69 -30.87 -11.68
N ILE A 258 3.43 -29.59 -11.32
CA ILE A 258 2.62 -28.66 -12.11
C ILE A 258 3.45 -27.58 -12.84
N ALA A 259 4.75 -27.76 -12.96
CA ALA A 259 5.65 -26.77 -13.56
C ALA A 259 5.25 -26.33 -14.98
N SER A 260 4.69 -27.26 -15.79
CA SER A 260 4.21 -26.95 -17.13
C SER A 260 2.95 -26.08 -17.18
N ARG A 261 2.29 -25.87 -16.04
CA ARG A 261 1.05 -25.07 -15.89
C ARG A 261 1.26 -23.80 -15.10
N VAL A 262 2.51 -23.44 -14.76
CA VAL A 262 2.85 -22.25 -13.97
C VAL A 262 3.87 -21.40 -14.74
N VAL A 263 3.56 -20.14 -14.92
CA VAL A 263 4.46 -19.11 -15.47
C VAL A 263 4.89 -18.19 -14.35
N GLN A 264 6.18 -18.10 -14.08
CA GLN A 264 6.78 -17.09 -13.20
C GLN A 264 7.29 -15.95 -14.07
N SER A 265 6.50 -14.88 -14.23
CA SER A 265 6.79 -13.77 -15.16
C SER A 265 7.91 -12.85 -14.68
N GLY A 266 8.41 -13.03 -13.45
CA GLY A 266 9.35 -12.08 -12.85
C GLY A 266 8.69 -10.73 -12.55
N MET A 267 9.51 -9.68 -12.45
CA MET A 267 9.02 -8.32 -12.18
C MET A 267 8.23 -7.78 -13.39
N ILE A 268 6.96 -7.47 -13.16
CA ILE A 268 6.12 -6.79 -14.15
C ILE A 268 6.32 -5.29 -14.00
N ARG A 269 6.55 -4.59 -15.12
CA ARG A 269 6.67 -3.13 -15.12
C ARG A 269 5.37 -2.49 -14.67
N GLU A 270 5.46 -1.38 -13.96
CA GLU A 270 4.28 -0.68 -13.43
C GLU A 270 3.31 -0.25 -14.54
N GLU A 271 3.84 0.20 -15.67
CA GLU A 271 3.09 0.60 -16.86
C GLU A 271 2.34 -0.55 -17.55
N ASP A 272 2.81 -1.79 -17.35
CA ASP A 272 2.22 -3.00 -17.94
C ASP A 272 1.22 -3.69 -17.00
N LEU A 273 1.27 -3.40 -15.69
CA LEU A 273 0.38 -4.03 -14.70
C LEU A 273 -1.12 -3.88 -15.04
N PRO A 274 -1.63 -2.70 -15.48
CA PRO A 274 -3.05 -2.58 -15.86
C PRO A 274 -3.43 -3.50 -17.01
N VAL A 275 -2.49 -3.72 -17.96
CA VAL A 275 -2.70 -4.62 -19.09
C VAL A 275 -2.73 -6.08 -18.63
N VAL A 276 -1.77 -6.47 -17.78
CA VAL A 276 -1.70 -7.84 -17.24
C VAL A 276 -2.94 -8.16 -16.41
N TYR A 277 -3.42 -7.22 -15.56
CA TYR A 277 -4.69 -7.39 -14.87
C TYR A 277 -5.84 -7.56 -15.87
N SER A 278 -5.93 -6.71 -16.91
CA SER A 278 -7.02 -6.76 -17.89
C SER A 278 -7.06 -8.06 -18.71
N LEU A 279 -5.92 -8.73 -18.87
CA LEU A 279 -5.76 -10.01 -19.58
C LEU A 279 -6.16 -11.22 -18.73
N ALA A 280 -6.14 -11.11 -17.40
CA ALA A 280 -6.37 -12.24 -16.50
C ALA A 280 -7.84 -12.65 -16.43
N ASP A 281 -8.12 -13.97 -16.42
CA ASP A 281 -9.48 -14.51 -16.17
C ASP A 281 -9.95 -14.20 -14.74
N VAL A 282 -9.00 -14.23 -13.78
CA VAL A 282 -9.24 -13.97 -12.36
C VAL A 282 -7.93 -13.57 -11.67
N PHE A 283 -8.01 -12.63 -10.76
CA PHE A 283 -6.91 -12.26 -9.87
C PHE A 283 -7.12 -12.89 -8.50
N VAL A 284 -6.08 -13.53 -7.94
CA VAL A 284 -6.11 -14.15 -6.62
C VAL A 284 -5.15 -13.45 -5.67
N PHE A 285 -5.66 -13.07 -4.50
CA PHE A 285 -4.89 -12.42 -3.45
C PHE A 285 -4.95 -13.23 -2.15
N PRO A 286 -4.03 -14.20 -1.97
CA PRO A 286 -4.11 -15.18 -0.88
C PRO A 286 -3.44 -14.74 0.42
N SER A 287 -3.08 -13.46 0.55
CA SER A 287 -2.28 -12.94 1.67
C SER A 287 -2.85 -13.27 3.04
N LEU A 288 -1.98 -13.63 3.99
CA LEU A 288 -2.32 -13.89 5.39
C LEU A 288 -2.54 -12.61 6.20
N VAL A 289 -1.88 -11.53 5.83
CA VAL A 289 -1.96 -10.24 6.50
C VAL A 289 -1.58 -9.10 5.56
N GLU A 290 -2.36 -8.04 5.57
CA GLU A 290 -2.13 -6.81 4.81
C GLU A 290 -2.59 -5.60 5.61
N GLY A 291 -1.98 -4.45 5.33
CA GLY A 291 -2.46 -3.20 5.87
C GLY A 291 -3.64 -2.62 5.11
N PHE A 292 -3.76 -2.93 3.79
CA PHE A 292 -4.83 -2.42 2.95
C PHE A 292 -5.25 -3.40 1.83
N GLY A 293 -4.36 -3.71 0.88
CA GLY A 293 -4.67 -4.56 -0.27
C GLY A 293 -4.85 -3.74 -1.56
N LEU A 294 -3.81 -3.01 -1.98
CA LEU A 294 -3.82 -2.29 -3.26
C LEU A 294 -3.96 -3.21 -4.48
N PRO A 295 -3.20 -4.33 -4.61
CA PRO A 295 -3.26 -5.17 -5.80
C PRO A 295 -4.67 -5.67 -6.17
N PRO A 296 -5.51 -6.16 -5.24
CA PRO A 296 -6.87 -6.53 -5.59
C PRO A 296 -7.75 -5.34 -6.03
N LEU A 297 -7.56 -4.15 -5.47
CA LEU A 297 -8.26 -2.95 -5.95
C LEU A 297 -7.78 -2.51 -7.34
N GLU A 298 -6.50 -2.64 -7.64
CA GLU A 298 -5.92 -2.39 -8.97
C GLU A 298 -6.51 -3.36 -10.00
N ALA A 299 -6.60 -4.66 -9.67
CA ALA A 299 -7.27 -5.65 -10.50
C ALA A 299 -8.76 -5.31 -10.73
N MET A 300 -9.48 -4.92 -9.68
CA MET A 300 -10.87 -4.47 -9.77
C MET A 300 -11.03 -3.25 -10.68
N ALA A 301 -10.13 -2.26 -10.60
CA ALA A 301 -10.13 -1.08 -11.46
C ALA A 301 -9.91 -1.45 -12.93
N CYS A 302 -9.18 -2.52 -13.21
CA CYS A 302 -9.00 -3.09 -14.55
C CYS A 302 -10.16 -4.00 -14.97
N GLY A 303 -11.18 -4.20 -14.13
CA GLY A 303 -12.36 -5.02 -14.42
C GLY A 303 -12.13 -6.52 -14.28
N THR A 304 -11.05 -6.94 -13.64
CA THR A 304 -10.72 -8.33 -13.41
C THR A 304 -11.49 -8.85 -12.19
N PRO A 305 -12.15 -10.02 -12.28
CA PRO A 305 -12.75 -10.68 -11.12
C PRO A 305 -11.70 -11.00 -10.06
N VAL A 306 -12.02 -10.76 -8.79
CA VAL A 306 -11.08 -10.93 -7.68
C VAL A 306 -11.53 -12.02 -6.72
N LEU A 307 -10.61 -12.94 -6.39
CA LEU A 307 -10.66 -13.78 -5.22
C LEU A 307 -9.68 -13.27 -4.19
N ALA A 308 -10.13 -13.06 -2.96
CA ALA A 308 -9.27 -12.54 -1.91
C ALA A 308 -9.48 -13.26 -0.59
N SER A 309 -8.41 -13.38 0.19
CA SER A 309 -8.50 -13.91 1.54
C SER A 309 -9.33 -13.01 2.46
N THR A 310 -9.96 -13.60 3.46
CA THR A 310 -10.68 -12.86 4.53
C THR A 310 -9.74 -12.21 5.54
N ALA A 311 -8.43 -12.27 5.33
CA ALA A 311 -7.43 -11.85 6.29
C ALA A 311 -7.32 -10.32 6.43
N SER A 312 -7.21 -9.86 7.67
CA SER A 312 -6.94 -8.48 8.10
C SER A 312 -7.77 -7.39 7.36
N ALA A 313 -7.11 -6.40 6.76
CA ALA A 313 -7.78 -5.28 6.08
C ALA A 313 -8.42 -5.65 4.73
N VAL A 314 -8.09 -6.79 4.14
CA VAL A 314 -8.52 -7.15 2.77
C VAL A 314 -10.04 -7.22 2.66
N SER A 315 -10.70 -7.89 3.60
CA SER A 315 -12.17 -7.99 3.62
C SER A 315 -12.86 -6.65 3.85
N GLU A 316 -12.27 -5.78 4.69
CA GLU A 316 -12.75 -4.42 4.95
C GLU A 316 -12.71 -3.56 3.66
N VAL A 317 -11.61 -3.67 2.92
CA VAL A 317 -11.38 -2.87 1.72
C VAL A 317 -12.23 -3.36 0.54
N LEU A 318 -12.31 -4.66 0.32
CA LEU A 318 -12.96 -5.22 -0.86
C LEU A 318 -14.47 -5.46 -0.68
N GLY A 319 -14.92 -5.72 0.54
CA GLY A 319 -16.33 -6.01 0.83
C GLY A 319 -16.85 -7.20 0.02
N ASP A 320 -18.04 -7.06 -0.55
CA ASP A 320 -18.71 -8.07 -1.38
C ASP A 320 -18.33 -8.02 -2.88
N ALA A 321 -17.36 -7.16 -3.25
CA ALA A 321 -16.85 -7.06 -4.61
C ALA A 321 -15.82 -8.15 -4.96
N ALA A 322 -15.32 -8.88 -3.98
CA ALA A 322 -14.46 -10.06 -4.15
C ALA A 322 -15.17 -11.33 -3.68
N LEU A 323 -14.80 -12.47 -4.27
CA LEU A 323 -15.15 -13.77 -3.72
C LEU A 323 -14.14 -14.14 -2.62
N ALA A 324 -14.64 -14.22 -1.38
CA ALA A 324 -13.81 -14.41 -0.20
C ALA A 324 -13.50 -15.90 0.06
N PHE A 325 -12.31 -16.18 0.63
CA PHE A 325 -11.90 -17.51 1.08
C PHE A 325 -10.98 -17.41 2.32
N ASP A 326 -10.87 -18.49 3.07
CA ASP A 326 -9.90 -18.58 4.16
C ASP A 326 -8.49 -18.77 3.58
N ALA A 327 -7.58 -17.87 3.96
CA ALA A 327 -6.19 -17.89 3.51
C ALA A 327 -5.42 -19.18 3.85
N ARG A 328 -5.91 -19.96 4.82
CA ARG A 328 -5.29 -21.21 5.28
C ARG A 328 -5.96 -22.48 4.74
N ASP A 329 -6.96 -22.31 3.91
CA ASP A 329 -7.74 -23.43 3.37
C ASP A 329 -7.57 -23.52 1.84
N PRO A 330 -6.61 -24.33 1.35
CA PRO A 330 -6.39 -24.51 -0.09
C PRO A 330 -7.56 -25.24 -0.78
N GLU A 331 -8.39 -26.01 -0.06
CA GLU A 331 -9.56 -26.69 -0.64
C GLU A 331 -10.67 -25.67 -0.91
N GLN A 332 -10.93 -24.77 0.04
CA GLN A 332 -11.88 -23.68 -0.16
C GLN A 332 -11.45 -22.77 -1.32
N LEU A 333 -10.15 -22.44 -1.42
CA LEU A 333 -9.62 -21.66 -2.52
C LEU A 333 -9.79 -22.39 -3.86
N ALA A 334 -9.51 -23.70 -3.92
CA ALA A 334 -9.70 -24.52 -5.13
C ALA A 334 -11.18 -24.54 -5.56
N ALA A 335 -12.10 -24.69 -4.62
CA ALA A 335 -13.54 -24.66 -4.90
C ALA A 335 -13.98 -23.27 -5.40
N ALA A 336 -13.48 -22.18 -4.80
CA ALA A 336 -13.75 -20.82 -5.23
C ALA A 336 -13.21 -20.54 -6.64
N LEU A 337 -12.00 -20.99 -6.95
CA LEU A 337 -11.39 -20.92 -8.28
C LEU A 337 -12.21 -21.69 -9.32
N SER A 338 -12.54 -22.95 -9.05
CA SER A 338 -13.37 -23.77 -9.93
C SER A 338 -14.70 -23.08 -10.24
N ARG A 339 -15.37 -22.53 -9.22
CA ARG A 339 -16.64 -21.82 -9.37
C ARG A 339 -16.49 -20.57 -10.25
N VAL A 340 -15.47 -19.72 -10.04
CA VAL A 340 -15.27 -18.51 -10.85
C VAL A 340 -14.89 -18.87 -12.28
N LEU A 341 -14.12 -19.93 -12.50
CA LEU A 341 -13.70 -20.34 -13.84
C LEU A 341 -14.85 -20.93 -14.67
N THR A 342 -15.85 -21.54 -14.04
CA THR A 342 -17.00 -22.19 -14.73
C THR A 342 -18.24 -21.32 -14.80
N ASP A 343 -18.47 -20.41 -13.84
CA ASP A 343 -19.66 -19.56 -13.75
C ASP A 343 -19.40 -18.17 -14.36
N THR A 344 -19.78 -18.00 -15.64
CA THR A 344 -19.65 -16.71 -16.34
C THR A 344 -20.49 -15.60 -15.73
N ALA A 345 -21.69 -15.92 -15.18
CA ALA A 345 -22.53 -14.93 -14.53
C ALA A 345 -21.88 -14.40 -13.24
N LEU A 346 -21.24 -15.28 -12.47
CA LEU A 346 -20.48 -14.91 -11.30
C LEU A 346 -19.27 -13.99 -11.68
N ARG A 347 -18.50 -14.37 -12.72
CA ARG A 347 -17.38 -13.55 -13.20
C ARG A 347 -17.83 -12.14 -13.58
N THR A 348 -18.89 -12.04 -14.38
CA THR A 348 -19.45 -10.76 -14.80
C THR A 348 -19.88 -9.92 -13.60
N ARG A 349 -20.59 -10.53 -12.63
CA ARG A 349 -21.02 -9.84 -11.41
C ARG A 349 -19.83 -9.34 -10.57
N LEU A 350 -18.80 -10.14 -10.38
CA LEU A 350 -17.59 -9.75 -9.64
C LEU A 350 -16.83 -8.62 -10.37
N SER A 351 -16.71 -8.68 -11.68
CA SER A 351 -16.10 -7.63 -12.49
C SER A 351 -16.86 -6.29 -12.34
N CYS A 352 -18.19 -6.30 -12.47
CA CYS A 352 -19.01 -5.09 -12.32
C CYS A 352 -18.90 -4.48 -10.91
N ARG A 353 -19.05 -5.31 -9.87
CA ARG A 353 -18.92 -4.86 -8.47
C ARG A 353 -17.51 -4.37 -8.16
N GLY A 354 -16.49 -5.03 -8.70
CA GLY A 354 -15.10 -4.63 -8.57
C GLY A 354 -14.85 -3.23 -9.13
N LEU A 355 -15.32 -2.97 -10.35
CA LEU A 355 -15.21 -1.65 -10.98
C LEU A 355 -15.92 -0.56 -10.15
N GLU A 356 -17.12 -0.84 -9.65
CA GLU A 356 -17.85 0.08 -8.79
C GLU A 356 -17.10 0.33 -7.47
N ARG A 357 -16.58 -0.73 -6.83
CA ARG A 357 -15.82 -0.64 -5.59
C ARG A 357 -14.55 0.19 -5.75
N ALA A 358 -13.77 -0.05 -6.80
CA ALA A 358 -12.51 0.65 -7.06
C ALA A 358 -12.72 2.18 -7.24
N ARG A 359 -13.84 2.60 -7.86
CA ARG A 359 -14.17 4.03 -8.06
C ARG A 359 -14.32 4.80 -6.75
N ALA A 360 -14.61 4.14 -5.63
CA ALA A 360 -14.73 4.78 -4.33
C ALA A 360 -13.37 5.14 -3.71
N PHE A 361 -12.26 4.61 -4.25
CA PHE A 361 -10.91 4.79 -3.72
C PHE A 361 -10.09 5.73 -4.60
N THR A 362 -10.24 7.04 -4.37
CA THR A 362 -9.58 8.09 -5.14
C THR A 362 -8.60 8.88 -4.29
N TRP A 363 -7.48 9.32 -4.88
CA TRP A 363 -6.50 10.17 -4.19
C TRP A 363 -7.09 11.52 -3.78
N GLU A 364 -8.07 12.01 -4.50
CA GLU A 364 -8.79 13.24 -4.14
C GLU A 364 -9.55 13.07 -2.81
N ARG A 365 -10.21 11.93 -2.61
CA ARG A 365 -10.85 11.58 -1.34
C ARG A 365 -9.84 11.47 -0.21
N VAL A 366 -8.74 10.74 -0.42
CA VAL A 366 -7.67 10.58 0.58
C VAL A 366 -7.08 11.94 0.99
N ALA A 367 -6.85 12.83 0.02
CA ALA A 367 -6.36 14.17 0.29
C ALA A 367 -7.37 15.02 1.08
N ARG A 368 -8.67 14.98 0.74
CA ARG A 368 -9.71 15.70 1.49
C ARG A 368 -9.80 15.23 2.93
N GLU A 369 -9.80 13.92 3.15
CA GLU A 369 -9.82 13.33 4.50
C GLU A 369 -8.55 13.70 5.28
N THR A 370 -7.38 13.77 4.62
CA THR A 370 -6.12 14.22 5.21
C THR A 370 -6.18 15.71 5.60
N LEU A 371 -6.77 16.56 4.76
CA LEU A 371 -6.96 17.99 5.09
C LEU A 371 -7.92 18.17 6.27
N GLN A 372 -8.97 17.36 6.37
CA GLN A 372 -9.85 17.34 7.54
C GLN A 372 -9.07 16.93 8.81
N ALA A 373 -8.19 15.94 8.70
CA ALA A 373 -7.32 15.54 9.80
C ALA A 373 -6.38 16.67 10.26
N TYR A 374 -5.83 17.46 9.32
CA TYR A 374 -5.04 18.65 9.67
C TYR A 374 -5.89 19.70 10.41
N ALA A 375 -7.14 19.91 10.00
CA ALA A 375 -8.04 20.83 10.66
C ALA A 375 -8.39 20.42 12.11
N LEU A 376 -8.44 19.13 12.41
CA LEU A 376 -8.63 18.64 13.79
C LEU A 376 -7.45 19.06 14.70
N ILE A 377 -6.22 19.02 14.18
CA ILE A 377 -5.03 19.48 14.93
C ILE A 377 -5.10 21.01 15.18
N GLU A 378 -5.64 21.77 14.22
CA GLU A 378 -5.85 23.22 14.39
C GLU A 378 -6.88 23.49 15.50
N ALA A 379 -7.99 22.76 15.53
CA ALA A 379 -9.05 22.92 16.51
C ALA A 379 -8.65 22.52 17.93
N ALA A 380 -7.95 21.39 18.10
CA ALA A 380 -7.50 20.89 19.42
C ALA A 380 -6.59 21.89 20.17
N THR A 381 -5.84 22.72 19.45
CA THR A 381 -4.98 23.76 20.07
C THR A 381 -5.78 24.97 20.59
N GLY A 382 -7.03 25.14 20.16
CA GLY A 382 -7.91 26.20 20.67
C GLY A 382 -8.53 25.86 22.03
N GLU A 383 -8.76 24.59 22.31
CA GLU A 383 -9.39 24.15 23.56
C GLU A 383 -8.42 24.06 24.75
N VAL A 384 -7.14 23.74 24.50
CA VAL A 384 -6.11 23.63 25.57
C VAL A 384 -5.73 25.01 26.17
N LEU A 385 -5.98 26.13 25.47
CA LEU A 385 -5.70 27.48 25.96
C LEU A 385 -6.82 28.04 26.87
N HIS A 386 -7.92 27.34 27.06
CA HIS A 386 -9.06 27.77 27.87
C HIS A 386 -9.35 26.90 29.10
N ALA A 387 -8.54 25.88 29.39
CA ALA A 387 -8.65 25.17 30.66
C ALA A 387 -7.92 25.96 31.75
N PRO A 388 -8.62 26.50 32.77
CA PRO A 388 -7.92 27.14 33.89
C PRO A 388 -7.11 26.08 34.64
N VAL A 389 -5.87 26.40 34.92
CA VAL A 389 -5.02 25.62 35.83
C VAL A 389 -5.71 25.64 37.19
N GLN A 390 -6.24 24.51 37.59
CA GLN A 390 -6.67 24.25 38.98
C GLN A 390 -5.50 23.66 39.78
#